data_cad3ca24a61a57dff1d15e4fee0a08b5
#
_entry.id   cad3ca24a61a57dff1d15e4fee0a08b5
#
_cell.length_a   1.000
_cell.length_b   1.000
_cell.length_c   1.000
_cell.angle_alpha   90.00
_cell.angle_beta   90.00
_cell.angle_gamma   90.00
#
_symmetry.space_group_name_H-M   'P 1'
#
loop_
_entity.id
_entity.type
_entity.pdbx_description
1 polymer ?
#
loop_
_entity_poly.entity_id
_entity_poly.type
_entity_poly.pdbx_seq_one_letter_code
_entity_poly.pdbx_strand_id
1 'polypeptide(L)'
;GVDEHGQKIQEAAVKNGFTPQQWVDKMSLNFTSLWEKLNISNTDYLRTTQERHINSVKEIIKRVHEKGDIYRGEYVGKYSVSEETFVPENQLVDGKYMGKEVIDVKEASYFFKLSKYEDALLKYIDEHPDFIKPESKKNEVVAFIKQGLQDLSISRTTFDWGIPLEFEE
;
A
#
# COMPACT_ATOMS: atom_id res chain seq x y z
N GLY A 1 -11.48 -6.69 8.25
CA GLY A 1 -11.57 -5.37 7.62
C GLY A 1 -11.44 -5.45 6.11
N VAL A 2 -11.58 -4.31 5.45
CA VAL A 2 -11.48 -4.19 3.99
C VAL A 2 -10.61 -2.99 3.61
N ASP A 3 -9.84 -3.16 2.53
CA ASP A 3 -9.15 -2.07 1.85
C ASP A 3 -10.06 -1.56 0.73
N GLU A 4 -10.30 -0.24 0.73
CA GLU A 4 -11.36 0.38 -0.07
C GLU A 4 -10.87 1.53 -0.95
N HIS A 5 -9.57 1.81 -0.99
CA HIS A 5 -8.99 2.83 -1.82
C HIS A 5 -8.38 2.25 -3.11
N GLY A 6 -7.89 3.14 -3.97
CA GLY A 6 -7.13 2.79 -5.16
C GLY A 6 -7.88 2.92 -6.48
N GLN A 7 -7.11 2.82 -7.56
CA GLN A 7 -7.58 3.02 -8.93
C GLN A 7 -8.67 2.03 -9.33
N LYS A 8 -8.50 0.74 -8.99
CA LYS A 8 -9.48 -0.31 -9.34
C LYS A 8 -10.87 -0.03 -8.76
N ILE A 9 -10.91 0.44 -7.52
CA ILE A 9 -12.17 0.79 -6.85
C ILE A 9 -12.82 1.98 -7.56
N GLN A 10 -12.05 3.01 -7.89
CA GLN A 10 -12.55 4.18 -8.61
C GLN A 10 -13.12 3.78 -9.98
N GLU A 11 -12.40 2.98 -10.75
CA GLU A 11 -12.84 2.51 -12.07
C GLU A 11 -14.09 1.62 -11.97
N ALA A 12 -14.13 0.70 -11.00
CA ALA A 12 -15.28 -0.17 -10.77
C ALA A 12 -16.53 0.64 -10.37
N ALA A 13 -16.37 1.66 -9.54
CA ALA A 13 -17.46 2.55 -9.15
C ALA A 13 -18.03 3.27 -10.37
N VAL A 14 -17.18 3.93 -11.18
CA VAL A 14 -17.58 4.64 -12.39
C VAL A 14 -18.29 3.70 -13.38
N LYS A 15 -17.72 2.52 -13.64
CA LYS A 15 -18.31 1.52 -14.53
C LYS A 15 -19.71 1.08 -14.11
N ASN A 16 -20.01 1.11 -12.82
CA ASN A 16 -21.31 0.70 -12.28
C ASN A 16 -22.23 1.90 -11.96
N GLY A 17 -21.85 3.12 -12.30
CA GLY A 17 -22.68 4.33 -12.10
C GLY A 17 -22.76 4.80 -10.65
N PHE A 18 -21.73 4.51 -9.82
CA PHE A 18 -21.64 4.92 -8.44
C PHE A 18 -20.48 5.89 -8.22
N THR A 19 -20.55 6.68 -7.14
CA THR A 19 -19.34 7.28 -6.58
C THR A 19 -18.49 6.19 -5.91
N PRO A 20 -17.15 6.39 -5.76
CA PRO A 20 -16.31 5.41 -5.06
C PRO A 20 -16.82 5.07 -3.66
N GLN A 21 -17.25 6.07 -2.88
CA GLN A 21 -17.81 5.84 -1.54
C GLN A 21 -19.08 4.99 -1.57
N GLN A 22 -20.02 5.29 -2.46
CA GLN A 22 -21.26 4.50 -2.61
C GLN A 22 -20.95 3.05 -3.03
N TRP A 23 -19.94 2.88 -3.88
CA TRP A 23 -19.52 1.56 -4.32
C TRP A 23 -18.95 0.71 -3.18
N VAL A 24 -18.03 1.26 -2.39
CA VAL A 24 -17.43 0.53 -1.27
C VAL A 24 -18.44 0.29 -0.14
N ASP A 25 -19.37 1.21 0.11
CA ASP A 25 -20.45 1.00 1.07
C ASP A 25 -21.31 -0.21 0.68
N LYS A 26 -21.67 -0.30 -0.59
CA LYS A 26 -22.42 -1.46 -1.14
C LYS A 26 -21.62 -2.76 -1.05
N MET A 27 -20.33 -2.73 -1.41
CA MET A 27 -19.47 -3.93 -1.39
C MET A 27 -19.19 -4.41 0.03
N SER A 28 -19.01 -3.50 0.97
CA SER A 28 -18.76 -3.81 2.38
C SER A 28 -19.88 -4.67 3.00
N LEU A 29 -21.13 -4.45 2.60
CA LEU A 29 -22.28 -5.25 3.07
C LEU A 29 -22.17 -6.73 2.68
N ASN A 30 -21.57 -7.03 1.53
CA ASN A 30 -21.39 -8.42 1.10
C ASN A 30 -20.42 -9.16 2.04
N PHE A 31 -19.35 -8.49 2.51
CA PHE A 31 -18.40 -9.08 3.45
C PHE A 31 -19.04 -9.32 4.82
N THR A 32 -19.73 -8.32 5.37
CA THR A 32 -20.37 -8.47 6.70
C THR A 32 -21.43 -9.54 6.70
N SER A 33 -22.25 -9.63 5.64
CA SER A 33 -23.27 -10.68 5.51
C SER A 33 -22.66 -12.08 5.36
N LEU A 34 -21.51 -12.20 4.71
CA LEU A 34 -20.78 -13.46 4.60
C LEU A 34 -20.25 -13.92 5.98
N TRP A 35 -19.73 -13.01 6.76
CA TRP A 35 -19.20 -13.33 8.10
C TRP A 35 -20.28 -13.80 9.06
N GLU A 36 -21.48 -13.22 9.00
CA GLU A 36 -22.63 -13.71 9.75
C GLU A 36 -22.96 -15.17 9.38
N LYS A 37 -22.96 -15.50 8.07
CA LYS A 37 -23.22 -16.87 7.58
C LYS A 37 -22.13 -17.86 8.00
N LEU A 38 -20.90 -17.38 8.17
CA LEU A 38 -19.75 -18.20 8.59
C LEU A 38 -19.57 -18.24 10.12
N ASN A 39 -20.48 -17.64 10.89
CA ASN A 39 -20.37 -17.51 12.35
C ASN A 39 -19.05 -16.88 12.81
N ILE A 40 -18.52 -15.92 12.06
CA ILE A 40 -17.30 -15.21 12.44
C ILE A 40 -17.65 -14.15 13.48
N SER A 41 -17.14 -14.32 14.70
CA SER A 41 -17.29 -13.39 15.81
C SER A 41 -16.10 -12.45 15.89
N ASN A 42 -16.10 -11.41 15.06
CA ASN A 42 -15.09 -10.36 15.12
C ASN A 42 -15.49 -9.28 16.15
N THR A 43 -14.50 -8.74 16.83
CA THR A 43 -14.70 -7.63 17.79
C THR A 43 -14.77 -6.28 17.12
N ASP A 44 -14.22 -6.16 15.92
CA ASP A 44 -14.19 -4.93 15.11
C ASP A 44 -14.17 -5.25 13.61
N TYR A 45 -14.65 -4.29 12.82
CA TYR A 45 -14.58 -4.31 11.36
C TYR A 45 -14.04 -2.99 10.84
N LEU A 46 -12.74 -2.98 10.54
CA LEU A 46 -12.08 -1.79 10.03
C LEU A 46 -12.29 -1.67 8.52
N ARG A 47 -12.72 -0.48 8.10
CA ARG A 47 -12.73 -0.05 6.70
C ARG A 47 -11.71 1.08 6.54
N THR A 48 -10.91 1.07 5.49
CA THR A 48 -9.87 2.09 5.28
C THR A 48 -10.46 3.47 4.96
N THR A 49 -11.74 3.54 4.59
CA THR A 49 -12.50 4.79 4.40
C THR A 49 -13.07 5.38 5.69
N GLN A 50 -12.98 4.69 6.82
CA GLN A 50 -13.44 5.23 8.10
C GLN A 50 -12.54 6.38 8.57
N GLU A 51 -13.17 7.40 9.14
CA GLU A 51 -12.48 8.57 9.66
C GLU A 51 -11.37 8.25 10.67
N ARG A 52 -11.63 7.27 11.57
CA ARG A 52 -10.62 6.79 12.53
C ARG A 52 -9.36 6.24 11.87
N HIS A 53 -9.49 5.56 10.71
CA HIS A 53 -8.35 5.07 9.95
C HIS A 53 -7.65 6.22 9.22
N ILE A 54 -8.41 7.06 8.53
CA ILE A 54 -7.89 8.23 7.79
C ILE A 54 -7.08 9.13 8.72
N ASN A 55 -7.61 9.46 9.90
CA ASN A 55 -6.94 10.31 10.89
C ASN A 55 -5.64 9.66 11.40
N SER A 56 -5.66 8.36 11.66
CA SER A 56 -4.46 7.63 12.09
C SER A 56 -3.38 7.63 11.00
N VAL A 57 -3.76 7.42 9.73
CA VAL A 57 -2.82 7.46 8.60
C VAL A 57 -2.23 8.86 8.45
N LYS A 58 -3.05 9.91 8.46
CA LYS A 58 -2.58 11.30 8.35
C LYS A 58 -1.59 11.64 9.47
N GLU A 59 -1.88 11.25 10.70
CA GLU A 59 -1.00 11.50 11.85
C GLU A 59 0.36 10.77 11.72
N ILE A 60 0.35 9.50 11.32
CA ILE A 60 1.59 8.75 11.12
C ILE A 60 2.43 9.36 9.99
N ILE A 61 1.82 9.65 8.86
CA ILE A 61 2.50 10.24 7.70
C ILE A 61 3.09 11.60 8.06
N LYS A 62 2.33 12.44 8.79
CA LYS A 62 2.82 13.73 9.28
C LYS A 62 4.08 13.58 10.12
N ARG A 63 4.07 12.68 11.13
CA ARG A 63 5.24 12.42 11.98
C ARG A 63 6.45 11.94 11.20
N VAL A 64 6.25 11.08 10.22
CA VAL A 64 7.32 10.56 9.36
C VAL A 64 7.89 11.67 8.45
N HIS A 65 7.01 12.54 7.93
CA HIS A 65 7.42 13.70 7.15
C HIS A 65 8.22 14.71 7.99
N GLU A 66 7.76 15.05 9.20
CA GLU A 66 8.46 15.94 10.14
C GLU A 66 9.86 15.42 10.53
N LYS A 67 10.07 14.10 10.52
CA LYS A 67 11.40 13.49 10.69
C LYS A 67 12.30 13.60 9.45
N GLY A 68 11.80 14.13 8.33
CA GLY A 68 12.51 14.21 7.06
C GLY A 68 12.69 12.86 6.36
N ASP A 69 11.85 11.88 6.68
CA ASP A 69 11.88 10.54 6.08
C ASP A 69 10.90 10.39 4.91
N ILE A 70 10.17 11.46 4.58
CA ILE A 70 9.38 11.56 3.35
C ILE A 70 9.93 12.74 2.54
N TYR A 71 10.06 12.54 1.23
CA TYR A 71 10.52 13.57 0.30
C TYR A 71 9.73 13.52 -1.01
N ARG A 72 9.66 14.65 -1.71
CA ARG A 72 9.06 14.74 -3.03
C ARG A 72 10.06 14.34 -4.09
N GLY A 73 9.65 13.48 -5.00
CA GLY A 73 10.45 13.01 -6.12
C GLY A 73 9.58 12.73 -7.34
N GLU A 74 10.19 12.16 -8.37
CA GLU A 74 9.51 11.73 -9.58
C GLU A 74 9.67 10.21 -9.70
N TYR A 75 8.57 9.51 -9.82
CA TYR A 75 8.60 8.10 -10.17
C TYR A 75 8.59 7.96 -11.69
N VAL A 76 9.55 7.19 -12.20
CA VAL A 76 9.60 6.80 -13.61
C VAL A 76 9.78 5.29 -13.65
N GLY A 77 8.83 4.56 -14.23
CA GLY A 77 8.94 3.11 -14.31
C GLY A 77 7.67 2.43 -14.76
N LYS A 78 7.66 1.11 -14.65
CA LYS A 78 6.50 0.27 -15.00
C LYS A 78 5.55 0.15 -13.83
N TYR A 79 4.25 0.17 -14.12
CA TYR A 79 3.19 0.02 -13.14
C TYR A 79 2.18 -1.04 -13.58
N SER A 80 1.90 -1.96 -12.70
CA SER A 80 0.84 -2.96 -12.88
C SER A 80 -0.47 -2.45 -12.29
N VAL A 81 -1.42 -2.08 -13.14
CA VAL A 81 -2.75 -1.65 -12.70
C VAL A 81 -3.49 -2.80 -12.00
N SER A 82 -3.28 -4.04 -12.45
CA SER A 82 -3.93 -5.21 -11.87
C SER A 82 -3.46 -5.55 -10.47
N GLU A 83 -2.20 -5.31 -10.15
CA GLU A 83 -1.60 -5.58 -8.84
C GLU A 83 -1.40 -4.30 -8.01
N GLU A 84 -1.76 -3.14 -8.59
CA GLU A 84 -1.64 -1.81 -7.98
C GLU A 84 -0.24 -1.54 -7.39
N THR A 85 0.79 -1.96 -8.15
CA THR A 85 2.19 -1.85 -7.70
C THR A 85 3.10 -1.39 -8.81
N PHE A 86 4.17 -0.72 -8.42
CA PHE A 86 5.31 -0.46 -9.29
C PHE A 86 6.13 -1.72 -9.48
N VAL A 87 6.54 -1.98 -10.70
CA VAL A 87 7.22 -3.21 -11.08
C VAL A 87 8.64 -2.88 -11.54
N PRO A 88 9.68 -3.38 -10.84
CA PRO A 88 11.04 -3.31 -11.32
C PRO A 88 11.19 -4.06 -12.65
N GLU A 89 12.00 -3.53 -13.57
CA GLU A 89 12.19 -4.14 -14.89
C GLU A 89 12.66 -5.59 -14.85
N ASN A 90 13.47 -5.94 -13.84
CA ASN A 90 13.97 -7.31 -13.65
C ASN A 90 12.89 -8.33 -13.23
N GLN A 91 11.68 -7.88 -12.92
CA GLN A 91 10.53 -8.73 -12.62
C GLN A 91 9.58 -8.90 -13.82
N LEU A 92 9.87 -8.24 -14.93
CA LEU A 92 9.08 -8.40 -16.15
C LEU A 92 9.52 -9.64 -16.93
N VAL A 93 8.56 -10.39 -17.42
CA VAL A 93 8.75 -11.51 -18.35
C VAL A 93 8.02 -11.15 -19.64
N ASP A 94 8.74 -11.05 -20.75
CA ASP A 94 8.22 -10.61 -22.06
C ASP A 94 7.43 -9.28 -21.98
N GLY A 95 7.94 -8.33 -21.18
CA GLY A 95 7.30 -7.02 -20.98
C GLY A 95 6.04 -7.03 -20.11
N LYS A 96 5.72 -8.16 -19.48
CA LYS A 96 4.53 -8.36 -18.64
C LYS A 96 4.92 -8.68 -17.20
N TYR A 97 4.07 -8.30 -16.26
CA TYR A 97 4.17 -8.69 -14.86
C TYR A 97 3.06 -9.69 -14.51
N MET A 98 3.44 -10.88 -14.02
CA MET A 98 2.51 -11.99 -13.75
C MET A 98 1.56 -12.29 -14.93
N GLY A 99 2.07 -12.19 -16.16
CA GLY A 99 1.30 -12.42 -17.38
C GLY A 99 0.35 -11.28 -17.80
N LYS A 100 0.36 -10.15 -17.08
CA LYS A 100 -0.49 -8.98 -17.35
C LYS A 100 0.33 -7.81 -17.87
N GLU A 101 -0.31 -6.97 -18.68
CA GLU A 101 0.29 -5.76 -19.23
C GLU A 101 0.65 -4.77 -18.09
N VAL A 102 1.76 -4.07 -18.28
CA VAL A 102 2.17 -2.95 -17.44
C VAL A 102 2.18 -1.66 -18.26
N ILE A 103 2.01 -0.54 -17.60
CA ILE A 103 2.04 0.78 -18.23
C ILE A 103 3.29 1.54 -17.79
N ASP A 104 3.82 2.39 -18.69
CA ASP A 104 4.84 3.36 -18.32
C ASP A 104 4.19 4.51 -17.55
N VAL A 105 4.75 4.78 -16.38
CA VAL A 105 4.28 5.87 -15.51
C VAL A 105 5.43 6.82 -15.26
N LYS A 106 5.15 8.10 -15.43
CA LYS A 106 6.01 9.19 -15.01
C LYS A 106 5.14 10.18 -14.24
N GLU A 107 5.27 10.19 -12.92
CA GLU A 107 4.47 11.06 -12.07
C GLU A 107 5.26 11.59 -10.88
N ALA A 108 4.90 12.80 -10.43
CA ALA A 108 5.39 13.30 -9.16
C ALA A 108 4.81 12.43 -8.02
N SER A 109 5.65 12.09 -7.06
CA SER A 109 5.25 11.26 -5.92
C SER A 109 6.02 11.68 -4.68
N TYR A 110 5.42 11.40 -3.51
CA TYR A 110 6.17 11.38 -2.27
C TYR A 110 6.76 10.00 -2.04
N PHE A 111 8.01 9.98 -1.55
CA PHE A 111 8.77 8.77 -1.28
C PHE A 111 9.09 8.68 0.22
N PHE A 112 8.88 7.50 0.78
CA PHE A 112 9.39 7.14 2.09
C PHE A 112 10.80 6.57 1.97
N LYS A 113 11.75 7.12 2.75
CA LYS A 113 13.16 6.70 2.77
C LYS A 113 13.35 5.34 3.45
N LEU A 114 12.79 4.28 2.86
CA LEU A 114 12.91 2.93 3.41
C LEU A 114 14.37 2.46 3.43
N SER A 115 15.16 2.82 2.42
CA SER A 115 16.58 2.49 2.32
C SER A 115 17.40 2.93 3.55
N LYS A 116 17.03 4.05 4.16
CA LYS A 116 17.65 4.57 5.40
C LYS A 116 17.56 3.60 6.59
N TYR A 117 16.57 2.72 6.58
CA TYR A 117 16.25 1.85 7.72
C TYR A 117 16.85 0.44 7.63
N GLU A 118 17.58 0.12 6.57
CA GLU A 118 18.12 -1.22 6.29
C GLU A 118 18.93 -1.78 7.47
N ASP A 119 19.98 -1.08 7.88
CA ASP A 119 20.84 -1.52 8.98
C ASP A 119 20.09 -1.60 10.31
N ALA A 120 19.20 -0.63 10.56
CA ALA A 120 18.41 -0.60 11.78
C ALA A 120 17.41 -1.77 11.85
N LEU A 121 16.81 -2.15 10.73
CA LEU A 121 15.92 -3.30 10.63
C LEU A 121 16.67 -4.61 10.83
N LEU A 122 17.83 -4.78 10.19
CA LEU A 122 18.65 -5.98 10.34
C LEU A 122 19.09 -6.16 11.80
N LYS A 123 19.56 -5.08 12.43
CA LYS A 123 19.93 -5.07 13.85
C LYS A 123 18.74 -5.43 14.74
N TYR A 124 17.58 -4.81 14.52
CA TYR A 124 16.39 -5.06 15.32
C TYR A 124 15.93 -6.52 15.23
N ILE A 125 15.94 -7.10 14.02
CA ILE A 125 15.56 -8.50 13.78
C ILE A 125 16.54 -9.46 14.48
N ASP A 126 17.84 -9.12 14.54
CA ASP A 126 18.85 -9.92 15.22
C ASP A 126 18.67 -9.86 16.77
N GLU A 127 18.45 -8.67 17.30
CA GLU A 127 18.23 -8.45 18.73
C GLU A 127 16.88 -8.99 19.24
N HIS A 128 15.91 -9.20 18.34
CA HIS A 128 14.56 -9.68 18.68
C HIS A 128 14.20 -10.96 17.90
N PRO A 129 14.72 -12.13 18.29
CA PRO A 129 14.58 -13.38 17.52
C PRO A 129 13.14 -13.83 17.34
N ASP A 130 12.22 -13.35 18.17
CA ASP A 130 10.79 -13.68 18.10
C ASP A 130 9.97 -12.69 17.27
N PHE A 131 10.59 -11.66 16.71
CA PHE A 131 9.89 -10.61 15.94
C PHE A 131 9.28 -11.13 14.63
N ILE A 132 9.99 -12.04 13.95
CA ILE A 132 9.49 -12.67 12.71
C ILE A 132 9.47 -14.19 12.88
N LYS A 133 8.30 -14.79 12.72
CA LYS A 133 8.07 -16.24 12.78
C LYS A 133 7.23 -16.72 11.59
N PRO A 134 7.40 -17.95 11.14
CA PRO A 134 8.45 -18.91 11.51
C PRO A 134 9.84 -18.49 10.98
N GLU A 135 10.89 -19.20 11.37
CA GLU A 135 12.27 -18.87 11.00
C GLU A 135 12.51 -18.82 9.48
N SER A 136 11.80 -19.63 8.70
CA SER A 136 11.83 -19.59 7.23
C SER A 136 11.42 -18.20 6.71
N LYS A 137 10.43 -17.55 7.34
CA LYS A 137 10.00 -16.19 6.96
C LYS A 137 10.98 -15.13 7.44
N LYS A 138 11.59 -15.31 8.62
CA LYS A 138 12.70 -14.46 9.07
C LYS A 138 13.82 -14.46 8.04
N ASN A 139 14.25 -15.65 7.60
CA ASN A 139 15.34 -15.79 6.63
C ASN A 139 15.00 -15.14 5.27
N GLU A 140 13.77 -15.29 4.79
CA GLU A 140 13.27 -14.64 3.58
C GLU A 140 13.33 -13.10 3.69
N VAL A 141 12.82 -12.54 4.79
CA VAL A 141 12.83 -11.09 5.04
C VAL A 141 14.25 -10.55 5.17
N VAL A 142 15.11 -11.22 5.92
CA VAL A 142 16.52 -10.82 6.09
C VAL A 142 17.27 -10.87 4.76
N ALA A 143 17.04 -11.91 3.94
CA ALA A 143 17.64 -12.01 2.62
C ALA A 143 17.15 -10.88 1.69
N PHE A 144 15.87 -10.53 1.75
CA PHE A 144 15.30 -9.41 1.01
C PHE A 144 15.94 -8.07 1.41
N ILE A 145 16.04 -7.78 2.72
CA ILE A 145 16.65 -6.54 3.21
C ILE A 145 18.11 -6.44 2.73
N LYS A 146 18.88 -7.54 2.83
CA LYS A 146 20.30 -7.58 2.43
C LYS A 146 20.56 -7.39 0.93
N GLN A 147 19.52 -7.46 0.09
CA GLN A 147 19.64 -7.12 -1.34
C GLN A 147 19.63 -5.61 -1.58
N GLY A 148 19.40 -4.81 -0.56
CA GLY A 148 19.25 -3.37 -0.62
C GLY A 148 17.79 -2.94 -0.73
N LEU A 149 17.33 -2.17 0.26
CA LEU A 149 15.98 -1.61 0.27
C LEU A 149 15.91 -0.40 -0.65
N GLN A 150 14.81 -0.28 -1.39
CA GLN A 150 14.50 0.87 -2.22
C GLN A 150 13.50 1.78 -1.51
N ASP A 151 13.61 3.10 -1.73
CA ASP A 151 12.62 4.05 -1.23
C ASP A 151 11.26 3.80 -1.88
N LEU A 152 10.20 3.90 -1.08
CA LEU A 152 8.84 3.56 -1.50
C LEU A 152 8.07 4.80 -1.92
N SER A 153 7.53 4.79 -3.13
CA SER A 153 6.50 5.74 -3.54
C SER A 153 5.23 5.50 -2.72
N ILE A 154 4.76 6.53 -2.00
CA ILE A 154 3.64 6.46 -1.07
C ILE A 154 2.44 7.31 -1.50
N SER A 155 2.54 8.02 -2.63
CA SER A 155 1.45 8.81 -3.17
C SER A 155 1.27 8.60 -4.66
N ARG A 156 0.10 8.95 -5.17
CA ARG A 156 -0.26 8.87 -6.58
C ARG A 156 -0.93 10.17 -7.00
N THR A 157 -0.78 10.52 -8.27
CA THR A 157 -1.41 11.69 -8.90
C THR A 157 -2.36 11.30 -10.03
N THR A 158 -2.42 10.03 -10.39
CA THR A 158 -3.19 9.51 -11.53
C THR A 158 -4.64 9.17 -11.19
N PHE A 159 -5.00 9.15 -9.91
CA PHE A 159 -6.37 8.96 -9.43
C PHE A 159 -6.58 9.65 -8.07
N ASP A 160 -7.84 9.98 -7.74
CA ASP A 160 -8.18 10.80 -6.57
C ASP A 160 -8.76 9.99 -5.40
N TRP A 161 -9.11 8.71 -5.62
CA TRP A 161 -9.71 7.88 -4.58
C TRP A 161 -8.66 7.30 -3.64
N GLY A 162 -8.31 8.08 -2.64
CA GLY A 162 -7.30 7.78 -1.63
C GLY A 162 -7.40 8.71 -0.42
N ILE A 163 -6.46 8.59 0.51
CA ILE A 163 -6.31 9.51 1.64
C ILE A 163 -5.45 10.68 1.17
N PRO A 164 -5.97 11.91 1.12
CA PRO A 164 -5.18 13.06 0.69
C PRO A 164 -4.03 13.33 1.67
N LEU A 165 -2.83 13.53 1.12
CA LEU A 165 -1.66 13.98 1.85
C LEU A 165 -1.64 15.52 1.87
N GLU A 166 -1.64 16.07 3.07
CA GLU A 166 -1.60 17.51 3.32
C GLU A 166 -0.24 17.82 3.97
N PHE A 167 0.78 18.10 3.15
CA PHE A 167 2.04 18.61 3.64
C PHE A 167 2.04 20.14 3.46
N GLU A 168 2.38 20.87 4.52
CA GLU A 168 2.72 22.28 4.40
C GLU A 168 4.05 22.37 3.64
N GLU A 169 4.03 23.11 2.50
CA GLU A 169 5.23 23.40 1.70
C GLU A 169 6.09 24.47 2.39
#